data_765468eb265ba2d0fe1858c004e5eb92
#
_entry.id   765468eb265ba2d0fe1858c004e5eb92
#
_cell.length_a   1.000
_cell.length_b   1.000
_cell.length_c   1.000
_cell.angle_alpha   90.00
_cell.angle_beta   90.00
_cell.angle_gamma   90.00
#
_symmetry.space_group_name_H-M   'P 1'
#
loop_
_entity.id
_entity.type
_entity.pdbx_description
1 polymer ?
#
loop_
_entity_poly.entity_id
_entity_poly.type
_entity_poly.pdbx_seq_one_letter_code
_entity_poly.pdbx_strand_id
1 'polypeptide(L)'
;AAEGVYARKFIAKNDDLSDASTVTRTFKPGETFNYKLTIKNNTDNPVENTVIYDVLPKVGDVNTLDASARKTEYTVSLRGPITAPEGWTAYYTTDTTVTASTMAQAADKDIWSADITDFSKVTGIKIVANEGTTIAARSQVDIAVPVVNPSELTDQVKQLMLDRTEDNKDNGGRSGVVQAHNQFGYKAKGHEGNRESNTVTSQIFAASFHVKKVDKDDSSKGLAGAEFNLLDSTGAVLATQVSDKDGNLAFTTLTEGTYTLKETKAPTNYKLDETEHAVVVTYDADQQIYHVTIDGEAVGSKASPKLITNENDIQYLNLEATKVWDDQDNVEGLRPESIEFQLYKNGTAEGKPVALSAGNNWKVTFSNLPDKDSNGNLISYSVKEVKVPAYYTVDKEEAEFVDGKATLTNKRTPETTEVTVKKVWDDAKNQDGLRPTTITVHLLANGEKVQTATVSGEGETWSHTFTNLPVYKNGQKIIYTVTEDTVANYTATIDGTTITNTYKPGKTSLTVTKKWDDAENQ
;
A
#
# COMPACT_ATOMS: atom_id res chain seq x y z
N ALA A 1 -60.52 -25.43 24.54
CA ALA A 1 -59.80 -25.63 23.32
C ALA A 1 -60.70 -26.32 22.30
N ALA A 2 -60.60 -25.99 21.00
CA ALA A 2 -61.35 -26.65 19.94
C ALA A 2 -60.96 -28.13 19.84
N GLU A 3 -61.90 -28.98 19.44
CA GLU A 3 -61.62 -30.39 19.20
C GLU A 3 -60.65 -30.58 18.05
N GLY A 4 -59.73 -31.53 18.19
CA GLY A 4 -58.77 -31.86 17.16
C GLY A 4 -57.51 -32.50 17.71
N VAL A 5 -56.59 -32.78 16.80
CA VAL A 5 -55.24 -33.26 17.12
C VAL A 5 -54.28 -32.13 16.91
N TYR A 6 -53.48 -31.82 17.93
CA TYR A 6 -52.58 -30.66 17.96
C TYR A 6 -51.15 -31.09 18.21
N ALA A 7 -50.23 -30.34 17.63
CA ALA A 7 -48.79 -30.51 17.86
C ALA A 7 -48.17 -29.27 18.48
N ARG A 8 -47.25 -29.48 19.41
CA ARG A 8 -46.43 -28.44 20.03
C ARG A 8 -44.99 -28.87 20.06
N LYS A 9 -44.10 -27.97 19.82
CA LYS A 9 -42.64 -28.16 19.94
C LYS A 9 -42.08 -27.23 20.97
N PHE A 10 -41.13 -27.75 21.74
CA PHE A 10 -40.44 -27.01 22.80
C PHE A 10 -38.96 -27.24 22.71
N ILE A 11 -38.18 -26.35 23.33
CA ILE A 11 -36.78 -26.53 23.62
C ILE A 11 -36.62 -26.73 25.12
N ALA A 12 -35.85 -27.75 25.53
CA ALA A 12 -35.53 -28.01 26.92
C ALA A 12 -34.02 -28.24 27.06
N LYS A 13 -33.37 -27.55 27.98
CA LYS A 13 -31.96 -27.79 28.33
C LYS A 13 -31.82 -29.04 29.15
N ASN A 14 -32.78 -29.32 30.05
CA ASN A 14 -32.78 -30.46 30.92
C ASN A 14 -33.23 -31.74 30.20
N ASP A 15 -32.56 -32.85 30.40
CA ASP A 15 -32.92 -34.14 29.80
C ASP A 15 -34.27 -34.68 30.28
N ASP A 16 -34.73 -34.26 31.43
CA ASP A 16 -36.04 -34.59 31.95
C ASP A 16 -37.16 -33.73 31.36
N LEU A 17 -36.83 -32.78 30.48
CA LEU A 17 -37.73 -31.84 29.83
C LEU A 17 -38.45 -30.88 30.82
N SER A 18 -37.99 -30.76 32.07
CA SER A 18 -38.66 -29.96 33.12
C SER A 18 -38.67 -28.47 32.79
N ASP A 19 -37.71 -27.98 32.00
CA ASP A 19 -37.59 -26.58 31.60
C ASP A 19 -38.05 -26.32 30.17
N ALA A 20 -38.85 -27.21 29.59
CA ALA A 20 -39.38 -27.05 28.22
C ALA A 20 -40.09 -25.73 28.02
N SER A 21 -39.73 -25.03 26.96
CA SER A 21 -40.27 -23.70 26.63
C SER A 21 -40.35 -23.50 25.10
N THR A 22 -41.30 -22.68 24.68
CA THR A 22 -41.41 -22.21 23.29
C THR A 22 -40.61 -20.94 23.01
N VAL A 23 -40.08 -20.33 24.06
CA VAL A 23 -39.27 -19.12 23.96
C VAL A 23 -37.90 -19.44 23.37
N THR A 24 -37.35 -18.54 22.53
CA THR A 24 -36.01 -18.65 22.00
C THR A 24 -34.98 -18.88 23.13
N ARG A 25 -34.15 -19.90 22.97
CA ARG A 25 -33.12 -20.25 23.97
C ARG A 25 -31.73 -19.99 23.39
N THR A 26 -30.86 -19.49 24.23
CA THR A 26 -29.49 -19.14 23.88
C THR A 26 -28.50 -20.15 24.42
N PHE A 27 -27.54 -20.55 23.56
CA PHE A 27 -26.54 -21.56 23.86
C PHE A 27 -25.15 -21.08 23.48
N LYS A 28 -24.13 -21.71 24.06
CA LYS A 28 -22.77 -21.61 23.56
C LYS A 28 -22.47 -22.74 22.56
N PRO A 29 -21.44 -22.61 21.71
CA PRO A 29 -21.05 -23.69 20.79
C PRO A 29 -20.83 -25.01 21.53
N GLY A 30 -21.35 -26.11 20.95
CA GLY A 30 -21.21 -27.44 21.50
C GLY A 30 -22.17 -27.78 22.65
N GLU A 31 -23.00 -26.86 23.11
CA GLU A 31 -23.95 -27.09 24.19
C GLU A 31 -25.09 -27.99 23.72
N THR A 32 -25.51 -28.93 24.58
CA THR A 32 -26.57 -29.90 24.29
C THR A 32 -27.92 -29.38 24.77
N PHE A 33 -28.97 -29.85 24.11
CA PHE A 33 -30.35 -29.60 24.53
C PHE A 33 -31.27 -30.69 23.95
N ASN A 34 -32.55 -30.58 24.22
CA ASN A 34 -33.57 -31.46 23.66
C ASN A 34 -34.66 -30.65 22.99
N TYR A 35 -35.17 -31.12 21.85
CA TYR A 35 -36.49 -30.73 21.41
C TYR A 35 -37.50 -31.64 22.13
N LYS A 36 -38.57 -31.06 22.62
CA LYS A 36 -39.71 -31.81 23.11
C LYS A 36 -40.84 -31.75 22.06
N LEU A 37 -41.26 -32.89 21.55
CA LEU A 37 -42.34 -33.00 20.60
C LEU A 37 -43.58 -33.51 21.35
N THR A 38 -44.69 -32.76 21.24
CA THR A 38 -45.94 -33.14 21.88
C THR A 38 -47.02 -33.25 20.83
N ILE A 39 -47.73 -34.40 20.79
CA ILE A 39 -48.98 -34.58 20.08
C ILE A 39 -50.12 -34.75 21.12
N LYS A 40 -51.10 -33.88 21.03
CA LYS A 40 -52.25 -33.91 21.93
C LYS A 40 -53.51 -34.31 21.18
N ASN A 41 -54.17 -35.36 21.64
CA ASN A 41 -55.49 -35.73 21.19
C ASN A 41 -56.56 -35.03 22.03
N ASN A 42 -57.12 -33.95 21.53
CA ASN A 42 -58.16 -33.21 22.19
C ASN A 42 -59.54 -33.59 21.60
N THR A 43 -59.80 -34.91 21.46
CA THR A 43 -61.05 -35.48 21.03
C THR A 43 -61.53 -36.53 22.02
N ASP A 44 -62.81 -36.98 21.88
CA ASP A 44 -63.39 -37.99 22.74
C ASP A 44 -63.06 -39.43 22.32
N ASN A 45 -62.31 -39.61 21.21
CA ASN A 45 -61.96 -40.91 20.67
C ASN A 45 -60.44 -41.10 20.58
N PRO A 46 -59.94 -42.35 20.73
CA PRO A 46 -58.53 -42.62 20.48
C PRO A 46 -58.16 -42.30 19.04
N VAL A 47 -56.90 -41.86 18.84
CA VAL A 47 -56.32 -41.53 17.51
C VAL A 47 -55.28 -42.59 17.16
N GLU A 48 -55.44 -43.15 15.97
CA GLU A 48 -54.54 -44.20 15.44
C GLU A 48 -53.62 -43.65 14.37
N ASN A 49 -52.59 -44.45 14.00
CA ASN A 49 -51.72 -44.25 12.86
C ASN A 49 -51.03 -42.89 12.87
N THR A 50 -50.59 -42.41 14.03
CA THR A 50 -49.85 -41.15 14.15
C THR A 50 -48.44 -41.31 13.67
N VAL A 51 -48.00 -40.40 12.81
CA VAL A 51 -46.64 -40.32 12.29
C VAL A 51 -46.14 -38.89 12.45
N ILE A 52 -44.94 -38.76 12.96
CA ILE A 52 -44.22 -37.52 13.12
C ILE A 52 -43.05 -37.46 12.13
N TYR A 53 -42.86 -36.31 11.48
CA TYR A 53 -41.74 -36.03 10.60
C TYR A 53 -41.01 -34.79 11.06
N ASP A 54 -39.72 -34.92 11.28
CA ASP A 54 -38.90 -33.79 11.75
C ASP A 54 -37.58 -33.74 10.94
N VAL A 55 -37.44 -32.68 10.17
CA VAL A 55 -36.17 -32.37 9.49
C VAL A 55 -35.38 -31.43 10.37
N LEU A 56 -34.20 -31.92 10.78
CA LEU A 56 -33.30 -31.16 11.65
C LEU A 56 -32.84 -29.87 10.98
N PRO A 57 -32.62 -28.80 11.75
CA PRO A 57 -32.16 -27.51 11.22
C PRO A 57 -30.87 -27.61 10.47
N LYS A 58 -30.80 -26.99 9.29
CA LYS A 58 -29.59 -26.81 8.48
C LYS A 58 -29.70 -25.55 7.64
N VAL A 59 -28.55 -25.02 7.19
CA VAL A 59 -28.54 -23.85 6.30
C VAL A 59 -29.30 -24.18 5.01
N GLY A 60 -30.22 -23.29 4.62
CA GLY A 60 -31.03 -23.46 3.41
C GLY A 60 -32.26 -24.32 3.58
N ASP A 61 -32.62 -24.74 4.80
CA ASP A 61 -33.80 -25.53 5.05
C ASP A 61 -35.11 -24.71 4.87
N VAL A 62 -36.21 -25.44 4.74
CA VAL A 62 -37.51 -24.84 4.45
C VAL A 62 -38.57 -25.26 5.48
N ASN A 63 -39.65 -24.48 5.56
CA ASN A 63 -40.77 -24.76 6.41
C ASN A 63 -41.60 -25.97 5.93
N THR A 64 -42.32 -26.60 6.86
CA THR A 64 -43.03 -27.87 6.63
C THR A 64 -44.17 -27.75 5.63
N LEU A 65 -44.99 -26.70 5.71
CA LEU A 65 -46.18 -26.60 4.90
C LEU A 65 -46.00 -25.88 3.56
N ASP A 66 -45.30 -24.77 3.55
CA ASP A 66 -45.24 -23.86 2.40
C ASP A 66 -43.89 -23.81 1.70
N ALA A 67 -42.91 -24.59 2.15
CA ALA A 67 -41.56 -24.61 1.62
C ALA A 67 -40.85 -23.24 1.60
N SER A 68 -41.36 -22.26 2.35
CA SER A 68 -40.63 -20.99 2.54
C SER A 68 -39.35 -21.20 3.36
N ALA A 69 -38.39 -20.30 3.20
CA ALA A 69 -37.11 -20.40 3.90
C ALA A 69 -37.29 -20.30 5.42
N ARG A 70 -36.76 -21.26 6.16
CA ARG A 70 -36.67 -21.18 7.64
C ARG A 70 -35.66 -20.14 8.11
N LYS A 71 -34.68 -19.79 7.28
CA LYS A 71 -33.59 -18.87 7.60
C LYS A 71 -32.66 -19.39 8.70
N THR A 72 -32.50 -20.71 8.79
CA THR A 72 -31.56 -21.35 9.69
C THR A 72 -30.12 -21.04 9.28
N GLU A 73 -29.27 -20.75 10.24
CA GLU A 73 -27.91 -20.26 10.00
C GLU A 73 -26.82 -21.25 10.44
N TYR A 74 -27.19 -22.34 11.14
CA TYR A 74 -26.28 -23.42 11.51
C TYR A 74 -27.02 -24.74 11.65
N THR A 75 -26.30 -25.84 11.61
CA THR A 75 -26.86 -27.19 11.73
C THR A 75 -26.97 -27.62 13.18
N VAL A 76 -28.15 -28.12 13.56
CA VAL A 76 -28.37 -28.80 14.83
C VAL A 76 -28.42 -30.30 14.55
N SER A 77 -27.63 -31.09 15.26
CA SER A 77 -27.48 -32.53 15.02
C SER A 77 -28.03 -33.37 16.17
N LEU A 78 -28.46 -34.60 15.87
CA LEU A 78 -28.70 -35.59 16.91
C LEU A 78 -27.39 -35.93 17.62
N ARG A 79 -27.45 -36.12 18.94
CA ARG A 79 -26.34 -36.60 19.76
C ARG A 79 -26.48 -38.06 20.20
N GLY A 80 -27.62 -38.67 19.90
CA GLY A 80 -27.89 -40.06 20.26
C GLY A 80 -29.27 -40.51 19.82
N PRO A 81 -29.66 -41.75 20.12
CA PRO A 81 -30.94 -42.29 19.73
C PRO A 81 -32.10 -41.61 20.47
N ILE A 82 -33.26 -41.55 19.81
CA ILE A 82 -34.53 -41.15 20.38
C ILE A 82 -35.08 -42.35 21.15
N THR A 83 -35.42 -42.11 22.43
CA THR A 83 -36.18 -43.07 23.20
C THR A 83 -37.66 -42.90 22.87
N ALA A 84 -38.18 -43.73 21.97
CA ALA A 84 -39.57 -43.66 21.60
C ALA A 84 -40.45 -44.19 22.75
N PRO A 85 -41.67 -43.62 22.96
CA PRO A 85 -42.60 -44.18 23.92
C PRO A 85 -43.00 -45.62 23.57
N GLU A 86 -43.55 -46.37 24.56
CA GLU A 86 -44.06 -47.69 24.34
C GLU A 86 -45.07 -47.74 23.20
N GLY A 87 -44.86 -48.68 22.26
CA GLY A 87 -45.69 -48.81 21.08
C GLY A 87 -45.30 -47.90 19.90
N TRP A 88 -44.27 -47.08 20.06
CA TRP A 88 -43.73 -46.21 19.00
C TRP A 88 -42.37 -46.65 18.54
N THR A 89 -42.03 -46.31 17.28
CA THR A 89 -40.72 -46.61 16.71
C THR A 89 -40.13 -45.34 16.05
N ALA A 90 -38.88 -45.03 16.36
CA ALA A 90 -38.16 -43.95 15.74
C ALA A 90 -37.30 -44.49 14.56
N TYR A 91 -37.38 -43.83 13.42
CA TYR A 91 -36.60 -44.07 12.22
C TYR A 91 -35.80 -42.80 11.87
N TYR A 92 -34.65 -43.02 11.26
CA TYR A 92 -33.72 -41.94 10.93
C TYR A 92 -33.36 -42.02 9.43
N THR A 93 -33.13 -40.89 8.80
CA THR A 93 -32.56 -40.81 7.48
C THR A 93 -31.31 -39.97 7.49
N THR A 94 -30.34 -40.33 6.66
CA THR A 94 -29.13 -39.55 6.38
C THR A 94 -29.16 -38.92 5.00
N ASP A 95 -30.29 -39.02 4.29
CA ASP A 95 -30.48 -38.42 2.97
C ASP A 95 -30.44 -36.90 3.09
N THR A 96 -29.51 -36.29 2.36
CA THR A 96 -29.28 -34.85 2.39
C THR A 96 -30.27 -34.04 1.55
N THR A 97 -31.09 -34.74 0.73
CA THR A 97 -32.05 -34.09 -0.16
C THR A 97 -33.45 -33.92 0.45
N VAL A 98 -33.74 -34.57 1.58
CA VAL A 98 -35.04 -34.41 2.24
C VAL A 98 -35.21 -33.01 2.77
N THR A 99 -36.43 -32.49 2.64
CA THR A 99 -36.84 -31.21 3.19
C THR A 99 -38.08 -31.36 4.08
N ALA A 100 -38.33 -30.43 4.97
CA ALA A 100 -39.49 -30.46 5.83
C ALA A 100 -40.80 -30.55 5.02
N SER A 101 -40.85 -29.85 3.89
CA SER A 101 -42.03 -29.83 3.02
C SER A 101 -42.25 -31.14 2.21
N THR A 102 -41.20 -31.96 2.04
CA THR A 102 -41.27 -33.20 1.26
C THR A 102 -41.30 -34.48 2.10
N MET A 103 -41.19 -34.35 3.41
CA MET A 103 -41.08 -35.51 4.31
C MET A 103 -42.29 -36.45 4.25
N ALA A 104 -43.49 -35.89 4.11
CA ALA A 104 -44.69 -36.67 4.01
C ALA A 104 -44.70 -37.59 2.77
N GLN A 105 -44.15 -37.11 1.64
CA GLN A 105 -44.01 -37.86 0.41
C GLN A 105 -42.81 -38.84 0.48
N ALA A 106 -41.84 -38.55 1.33
CA ALA A 106 -40.67 -39.40 1.51
C ALA A 106 -40.92 -40.53 2.54
N ALA A 107 -42.03 -40.54 3.22
CA ALA A 107 -42.35 -41.48 4.30
C ALA A 107 -42.21 -42.97 3.89
N ASP A 108 -42.58 -43.29 2.66
CA ASP A 108 -42.60 -44.66 2.12
C ASP A 108 -41.34 -44.99 1.25
N LYS A 109 -40.41 -44.06 1.13
CA LYS A 109 -39.15 -44.28 0.43
C LYS A 109 -38.19 -45.12 1.28
N ASP A 110 -37.34 -45.91 0.62
CA ASP A 110 -36.32 -46.75 1.27
C ASP A 110 -35.11 -45.88 1.69
N ILE A 111 -35.34 -44.90 2.56
CA ILE A 111 -34.29 -44.02 3.10
C ILE A 111 -34.24 -44.06 4.64
N TRP A 112 -35.14 -44.82 5.27
CA TRP A 112 -35.36 -44.86 6.71
C TRP A 112 -34.72 -46.09 7.35
N SER A 113 -34.07 -45.93 8.48
CA SER A 113 -33.53 -47.04 9.28
C SER A 113 -33.71 -46.74 10.76
N ALA A 114 -34.06 -47.81 11.52
CA ALA A 114 -34.08 -47.72 12.99
C ALA A 114 -32.65 -47.85 13.58
N ASP A 115 -31.70 -48.39 12.79
CA ASP A 115 -30.32 -48.65 13.21
C ASP A 115 -29.36 -47.65 12.58
N ILE A 116 -28.90 -46.71 13.35
CA ILE A 116 -27.91 -45.69 12.96
C ILE A 116 -26.72 -45.78 13.90
N THR A 117 -25.52 -45.75 13.34
CA THR A 117 -24.26 -45.72 14.11
C THR A 117 -23.74 -44.35 14.36
N ASP A 118 -23.88 -43.42 13.39
CA ASP A 118 -23.45 -42.02 13.51
C ASP A 118 -24.66 -41.09 13.47
N PHE A 119 -25.15 -40.72 14.62
CA PHE A 119 -26.30 -39.83 14.74
C PHE A 119 -26.05 -38.41 14.22
N SER A 120 -24.78 -37.98 14.15
CA SER A 120 -24.44 -36.64 13.64
C SER A 120 -24.75 -36.46 12.15
N LYS A 121 -24.92 -37.57 11.40
CA LYS A 121 -25.26 -37.56 10.00
C LYS A 121 -26.76 -37.61 9.71
N VAL A 122 -27.58 -37.77 10.73
CA VAL A 122 -29.02 -37.79 10.57
C VAL A 122 -29.53 -36.41 10.15
N THR A 123 -30.31 -36.39 9.07
CA THR A 123 -30.95 -35.18 8.54
C THR A 123 -32.44 -35.09 8.85
N GLY A 124 -33.08 -36.24 9.03
CA GLY A 124 -34.51 -36.29 9.30
C GLY A 124 -34.90 -37.46 10.17
N ILE A 125 -36.04 -37.32 10.85
CA ILE A 125 -36.58 -38.26 11.82
C ILE A 125 -38.02 -38.55 11.42
N LYS A 126 -38.39 -39.85 11.49
CA LYS A 126 -39.76 -40.30 11.40
C LYS A 126 -40.07 -41.10 12.65
N ILE A 127 -41.13 -40.73 13.39
CA ILE A 127 -41.55 -41.40 14.63
C ILE A 127 -42.99 -41.89 14.40
N VAL A 128 -43.18 -43.20 14.51
CA VAL A 128 -44.41 -43.88 14.08
C VAL A 128 -45.05 -44.59 15.28
N ALA A 129 -46.34 -44.36 15.49
CA ALA A 129 -47.13 -45.22 16.33
C ALA A 129 -47.37 -46.56 15.62
N ASN A 130 -46.88 -47.66 16.21
CA ASN A 130 -47.01 -48.99 15.64
C ASN A 130 -48.48 -49.41 15.52
N GLU A 131 -48.78 -50.38 14.66
CA GLU A 131 -50.13 -50.89 14.53
C GLU A 131 -50.73 -51.25 15.89
N GLY A 132 -51.93 -50.79 16.15
CA GLY A 132 -52.64 -50.98 17.41
C GLY A 132 -52.30 -50.01 18.52
N THR A 133 -51.30 -49.14 18.31
CA THR A 133 -50.97 -48.08 19.26
C THR A 133 -51.76 -46.80 18.98
N THR A 134 -52.41 -46.29 20.00
CA THR A 134 -53.28 -45.09 19.88
C THR A 134 -52.83 -44.00 20.86
N ILE A 135 -53.21 -42.75 20.59
CA ILE A 135 -53.23 -41.71 21.58
C ILE A 135 -54.63 -41.66 22.16
N ALA A 136 -54.76 -42.00 23.44
CA ALA A 136 -56.08 -42.05 24.11
C ALA A 136 -56.81 -40.69 24.05
N ALA A 137 -58.14 -40.75 24.14
CA ALA A 137 -58.97 -39.54 24.21
C ALA A 137 -58.45 -38.59 25.31
N ARG A 138 -58.34 -37.29 24.98
CA ARG A 138 -57.92 -36.24 25.92
C ARG A 138 -56.54 -36.43 26.51
N SER A 139 -55.66 -37.19 25.84
CA SER A 139 -54.30 -37.51 26.26
C SER A 139 -53.28 -36.92 25.29
N GLN A 140 -52.02 -36.91 25.70
CA GLN A 140 -50.90 -36.48 24.88
C GLN A 140 -49.71 -37.45 24.94
N VAL A 141 -48.87 -37.38 23.95
CA VAL A 141 -47.59 -38.08 23.88
C VAL A 141 -46.50 -37.05 23.81
N ASP A 142 -45.50 -37.20 24.66
CA ASP A 142 -44.31 -36.35 24.67
C ASP A 142 -43.07 -37.18 24.24
N ILE A 143 -42.26 -36.65 23.35
CA ILE A 143 -41.07 -37.32 22.84
C ILE A 143 -39.90 -36.35 22.96
N ALA A 144 -38.83 -36.82 23.57
CA ALA A 144 -37.57 -36.08 23.65
C ALA A 144 -36.66 -36.40 22.44
N VAL A 145 -36.16 -35.39 21.80
CA VAL A 145 -35.20 -35.50 20.70
C VAL A 145 -33.86 -34.87 21.17
N PRO A 146 -32.88 -35.72 21.51
CA PRO A 146 -31.62 -35.22 22.03
C PRO A 146 -30.73 -34.65 20.90
N VAL A 147 -30.35 -33.39 21.01
CA VAL A 147 -29.58 -32.67 20.00
C VAL A 147 -28.41 -31.94 20.60
N VAL A 148 -27.53 -31.49 19.72
CA VAL A 148 -26.32 -30.74 20.07
C VAL A 148 -26.10 -29.58 19.10
N ASN A 149 -25.71 -28.44 19.62
CA ASN A 149 -25.26 -27.31 18.83
C ASN A 149 -23.86 -27.60 18.26
N PRO A 150 -23.49 -27.04 17.10
CA PRO A 150 -22.16 -27.22 16.57
C PRO A 150 -21.10 -26.62 17.49
N SER A 151 -20.00 -27.35 17.68
CA SER A 151 -18.81 -26.86 18.38
C SER A 151 -17.89 -26.05 17.47
N GLU A 152 -17.92 -26.34 16.17
CA GLU A 152 -17.16 -25.63 15.13
C GLU A 152 -18.13 -24.98 14.16
N LEU A 153 -17.85 -23.73 13.80
CA LEU A 153 -18.66 -22.93 12.90
C LEU A 153 -17.88 -22.61 11.64
N THR A 154 -18.60 -22.46 10.52
CA THR A 154 -17.99 -22.04 9.26
C THR A 154 -17.51 -20.59 9.35
N ASP A 155 -16.55 -20.22 8.51
CA ASP A 155 -16.03 -18.84 8.46
C ASP A 155 -17.15 -17.83 8.14
N GLN A 156 -18.11 -18.23 7.29
CA GLN A 156 -19.27 -17.38 6.96
C GLN A 156 -20.14 -17.11 8.20
N VAL A 157 -20.38 -18.11 9.02
CA VAL A 157 -21.17 -17.96 10.26
C VAL A 157 -20.41 -17.13 11.28
N LYS A 158 -19.11 -17.33 11.42
CA LYS A 158 -18.25 -16.51 12.27
C LYS A 158 -18.33 -15.03 11.87
N GLN A 159 -18.29 -14.74 10.57
CA GLN A 159 -18.40 -13.37 10.08
C GLN A 159 -19.76 -12.74 10.42
N LEU A 160 -20.86 -13.49 10.28
CA LEU A 160 -22.18 -13.02 10.71
C LEU A 160 -22.22 -12.68 12.20
N MET A 161 -21.59 -13.50 13.03
CA MET A 161 -21.51 -13.26 14.47
C MET A 161 -20.71 -12.00 14.80
N LEU A 162 -19.61 -11.73 14.08
CA LEU A 162 -18.85 -10.49 14.21
C LEU A 162 -19.67 -9.28 13.76
N ASP A 163 -20.31 -9.36 12.59
CA ASP A 163 -21.11 -8.27 12.02
C ASP A 163 -22.30 -7.87 12.93
N ARG A 164 -22.83 -8.85 13.67
CA ARG A 164 -23.94 -8.66 14.61
C ARG A 164 -23.50 -8.35 16.03
N THR A 165 -22.19 -8.25 16.28
CA THR A 165 -21.68 -7.89 17.60
C THR A 165 -22.06 -6.45 17.91
N GLU A 166 -22.78 -6.26 19.01
CA GLU A 166 -23.20 -4.94 19.46
C GLU A 166 -22.09 -4.23 20.23
N ASP A 167 -22.07 -2.89 20.13
CA ASP A 167 -21.17 -2.02 20.88
C ASP A 167 -21.62 -1.86 22.35
N ASN A 168 -22.01 -2.95 22.98
CA ASN A 168 -22.53 -2.93 24.33
C ASN A 168 -21.48 -3.44 25.32
N LYS A 169 -21.05 -2.59 26.23
CA LYS A 169 -20.09 -2.91 27.30
C LYS A 169 -20.54 -4.06 28.18
N ASP A 170 -21.84 -4.26 28.32
CA ASP A 170 -22.40 -5.26 29.21
C ASP A 170 -22.43 -6.67 28.60
N ASN A 171 -22.06 -6.81 27.31
CA ASN A 171 -22.01 -8.12 26.66
C ASN A 171 -20.71 -8.91 26.94
N GLY A 172 -19.76 -8.32 27.65
CA GLY A 172 -18.58 -9.01 28.20
C GLY A 172 -17.74 -9.80 27.21
N GLY A 173 -17.59 -9.41 25.96
CA GLY A 173 -16.88 -10.18 24.92
C GLY A 173 -17.75 -11.19 24.19
N ARG A 174 -19.06 -11.13 24.36
CA ARG A 174 -20.03 -11.95 23.63
C ARG A 174 -20.20 -11.45 22.20
N SER A 175 -20.15 -12.36 21.23
CA SER A 175 -20.47 -12.06 19.82
C SER A 175 -21.99 -11.82 19.63
N GLY A 176 -22.38 -11.37 18.45
CA GLY A 176 -23.77 -11.47 18.00
C GLY A 176 -24.20 -12.94 17.88
N VAL A 177 -25.50 -13.16 17.77
CA VAL A 177 -26.08 -14.51 17.72
C VAL A 177 -26.39 -14.92 16.29
N VAL A 178 -26.36 -16.25 16.05
CA VAL A 178 -26.91 -16.91 14.87
C VAL A 178 -27.99 -17.85 15.32
N GLN A 179 -29.00 -18.12 14.47
CA GLN A 179 -30.23 -18.81 14.85
C GLN A 179 -30.47 -20.05 14.01
N ALA A 180 -31.12 -21.04 14.62
CA ALA A 180 -31.65 -22.23 13.95
C ALA A 180 -33.11 -22.42 14.36
N HIS A 181 -33.94 -22.69 13.36
CA HIS A 181 -35.41 -22.80 13.52
C HIS A 181 -35.84 -24.23 13.22
N ASN A 182 -36.82 -24.71 14.02
CA ASN A 182 -37.33 -26.05 13.80
C ASN A 182 -38.81 -26.15 14.12
N GLN A 183 -39.50 -26.99 13.36
CA GLN A 183 -40.86 -27.41 13.51
C GLN A 183 -40.96 -28.86 13.04
N PHE A 184 -42.01 -29.56 13.38
CA PHE A 184 -42.25 -30.88 12.86
C PHE A 184 -43.65 -30.98 12.21
N GLY A 185 -43.75 -31.86 11.19
CA GLY A 185 -45.00 -32.24 10.57
C GLY A 185 -45.58 -33.53 11.17
N TYR A 186 -46.86 -33.72 11.09
CA TYR A 186 -47.52 -34.91 11.60
C TYR A 186 -48.74 -35.27 10.79
N LYS A 187 -49.13 -36.55 10.90
CA LYS A 187 -50.35 -37.14 10.35
C LYS A 187 -50.92 -38.12 11.34
N ALA A 188 -52.24 -38.31 11.33
CA ALA A 188 -52.91 -39.32 12.08
C ALA A 188 -54.18 -39.76 11.30
N LYS A 189 -54.73 -40.94 11.60
CA LYS A 189 -55.96 -41.42 10.97
C LYS A 189 -57.10 -40.43 11.21
N GLY A 190 -57.76 -40.01 10.14
CA GLY A 190 -58.78 -38.95 10.17
C GLY A 190 -58.18 -37.53 10.17
N HIS A 191 -56.86 -37.38 10.20
CA HIS A 191 -56.13 -36.13 10.20
C HIS A 191 -54.93 -36.23 9.24
N GLU A 192 -55.19 -36.65 8.01
CA GLU A 192 -54.12 -36.98 7.00
C GLU A 192 -53.62 -35.73 6.25
N GLY A 193 -54.26 -34.59 6.37
CA GLY A 193 -53.75 -33.32 5.79
C GLY A 193 -52.39 -32.96 6.36
N ASN A 194 -51.61 -32.19 5.57
CA ASN A 194 -50.32 -31.66 6.06
C ASN A 194 -50.55 -30.73 7.26
N ARG A 195 -49.96 -31.11 8.37
CA ARG A 195 -50.09 -30.39 9.64
C ARG A 195 -48.70 -30.17 10.23
N GLU A 196 -48.50 -29.10 10.96
CA GLU A 196 -47.22 -28.77 11.59
C GLU A 196 -47.39 -28.26 13.01
N SER A 197 -46.32 -28.36 13.77
CA SER A 197 -46.16 -27.69 15.05
C SER A 197 -45.86 -26.20 14.90
N ASN A 198 -45.81 -25.49 16.01
CA ASN A 198 -45.17 -24.20 16.10
C ASN A 198 -43.67 -24.31 15.80
N THR A 199 -43.06 -23.20 15.41
CA THR A 199 -41.62 -23.07 15.24
C THR A 199 -40.97 -22.70 16.55
N VAL A 200 -39.86 -23.38 16.90
CA VAL A 200 -38.97 -22.99 17.98
C VAL A 200 -37.61 -22.57 17.44
N THR A 201 -36.98 -21.68 18.16
CA THR A 201 -35.69 -21.09 17.77
C THR A 201 -34.66 -21.29 18.86
N SER A 202 -33.52 -21.86 18.46
CA SER A 202 -32.30 -21.83 19.23
C SER A 202 -31.35 -20.80 18.64
N GLN A 203 -30.49 -20.23 19.45
CA GLN A 203 -29.43 -19.32 18.99
C GLN A 203 -28.17 -19.59 19.75
N ILE A 204 -27.03 -19.34 19.11
CA ILE A 204 -25.72 -19.51 19.70
C ILE A 204 -24.92 -18.22 19.61
N PHE A 205 -24.07 -18.02 20.59
CA PHE A 205 -23.06 -16.98 20.63
C PHE A 205 -21.72 -17.54 21.03
N ALA A 206 -20.66 -16.81 20.79
CA ALA A 206 -19.31 -17.20 21.16
C ALA A 206 -18.57 -16.02 21.79
N ALA A 207 -17.40 -16.27 22.34
CA ALA A 207 -16.53 -15.21 22.78
C ALA A 207 -15.94 -14.47 21.56
N SER A 208 -15.77 -13.17 21.68
CA SER A 208 -15.15 -12.33 20.67
C SER A 208 -14.32 -11.23 21.34
N PHE A 209 -13.35 -10.72 20.61
CA PHE A 209 -12.64 -9.51 21.02
C PHE A 209 -12.21 -8.71 19.80
N HIS A 210 -12.04 -7.41 20.00
CA HIS A 210 -11.70 -6.45 18.97
C HIS A 210 -10.35 -5.81 19.28
N VAL A 211 -9.54 -5.68 18.25
CA VAL A 211 -8.21 -5.06 18.28
C VAL A 211 -8.21 -3.92 17.28
N LYS A 212 -7.56 -2.83 17.63
CA LYS A 212 -7.26 -1.75 16.70
C LYS A 212 -5.75 -1.56 16.62
N LYS A 213 -5.22 -1.73 15.41
CA LYS A 213 -3.82 -1.41 15.12
C LYS A 213 -3.66 0.08 14.94
N VAL A 214 -2.74 0.67 15.66
CA VAL A 214 -2.48 2.10 15.64
C VAL A 214 -0.99 2.39 15.58
N ASP A 215 -0.67 3.58 15.09
CA ASP A 215 0.69 4.10 15.12
C ASP A 215 1.12 4.34 16.56
N LYS A 216 2.36 3.96 16.91
CA LYS A 216 2.91 4.10 18.25
C LYS A 216 2.94 5.56 18.73
N ASP A 217 3.20 6.49 17.82
CA ASP A 217 3.31 7.91 18.12
C ASP A 217 2.01 8.70 17.93
N ASP A 218 1.02 8.09 17.27
CA ASP A 218 -0.29 8.69 17.00
C ASP A 218 -1.40 7.62 17.09
N SER A 219 -2.00 7.47 18.26
CA SER A 219 -3.05 6.50 18.51
C SER A 219 -4.35 6.76 17.74
N SER A 220 -4.51 7.93 17.13
CA SER A 220 -5.66 8.24 16.27
C SER A 220 -5.50 7.67 14.85
N LYS A 221 -4.26 7.27 14.49
CA LYS A 221 -3.95 6.72 13.17
C LYS A 221 -4.11 5.20 13.17
N GLY A 222 -5.20 4.72 12.59
CA GLY A 222 -5.42 3.29 12.36
C GLY A 222 -4.55 2.77 11.22
N LEU A 223 -4.03 1.54 11.37
CA LEU A 223 -3.09 0.94 10.43
C LEU A 223 -3.70 -0.28 9.76
N ALA A 224 -3.85 -0.24 8.43
CA ALA A 224 -4.31 -1.35 7.62
C ALA A 224 -3.19 -2.36 7.34
N GLY A 225 -3.57 -3.62 7.12
CA GLY A 225 -2.66 -4.65 6.61
C GLY A 225 -1.80 -5.36 7.67
N ALA A 226 -2.03 -5.11 8.97
CA ALA A 226 -1.41 -5.90 10.02
C ALA A 226 -2.06 -7.28 10.08
N GLU A 227 -1.28 -8.34 9.93
CA GLU A 227 -1.75 -9.71 10.02
C GLU A 227 -1.45 -10.28 11.40
N PHE A 228 -2.46 -10.88 12.02
CA PHE A 228 -2.34 -11.56 13.33
C PHE A 228 -2.77 -13.00 13.23
N ASN A 229 -2.03 -13.86 13.90
CA ASN A 229 -2.44 -15.22 14.24
C ASN A 229 -2.95 -15.29 15.66
N LEU A 230 -4.05 -15.98 15.85
CA LEU A 230 -4.50 -16.42 17.17
C LEU A 230 -4.13 -17.89 17.33
N LEU A 231 -3.33 -18.18 18.35
CA LEU A 231 -2.82 -19.51 18.65
C LEU A 231 -3.55 -20.10 19.87
N ASP A 232 -3.84 -21.39 19.84
CA ASP A 232 -4.33 -22.09 21.02
C ASP A 232 -3.21 -22.38 22.05
N SER A 233 -3.56 -23.01 23.16
CA SER A 233 -2.60 -23.34 24.23
C SER A 233 -1.49 -24.32 23.81
N THR A 234 -1.67 -25.03 22.68
CA THR A 234 -0.66 -25.94 22.11
C THR A 234 0.25 -25.25 21.08
N GLY A 235 -0.05 -24.00 20.74
CA GLY A 235 0.66 -23.24 19.71
C GLY A 235 0.12 -23.42 18.29
N ALA A 236 -0.98 -24.16 18.11
CA ALA A 236 -1.62 -24.29 16.80
C ALA A 236 -2.37 -23.01 16.42
N VAL A 237 -2.30 -22.63 15.15
CA VAL A 237 -3.01 -21.47 14.62
C VAL A 237 -4.50 -21.79 14.48
N LEU A 238 -5.34 -21.06 15.20
CA LEU A 238 -6.79 -21.19 15.13
C LEU A 238 -7.43 -20.29 14.10
N ALA A 239 -6.91 -19.07 13.96
CA ALA A 239 -7.44 -18.07 13.05
C ALA A 239 -6.38 -17.06 12.69
N THR A 240 -6.53 -16.47 11.52
CA THR A 240 -5.72 -15.37 11.03
C THR A 240 -6.63 -14.23 10.61
N GLN A 241 -6.34 -13.02 11.06
CA GLN A 241 -7.07 -11.82 10.69
C GLN A 241 -6.11 -10.72 10.27
N VAL A 242 -6.59 -9.84 9.39
CA VAL A 242 -5.84 -8.70 8.87
C VAL A 242 -6.58 -7.42 9.22
N SER A 243 -5.88 -6.41 9.73
CA SER A 243 -6.50 -5.13 10.05
C SER A 243 -7.04 -4.44 8.80
N ASP A 244 -8.22 -3.84 8.93
CA ASP A 244 -8.88 -3.10 7.85
C ASP A 244 -8.30 -1.69 7.68
N LYS A 245 -8.92 -0.89 6.80
CA LYS A 245 -8.50 0.49 6.50
C LYS A 245 -8.42 1.39 7.74
N ASP A 246 -9.21 1.10 8.78
CA ASP A 246 -9.26 1.87 10.01
C ASP A 246 -8.41 1.24 11.13
N GLY A 247 -7.74 0.14 10.84
CA GLY A 247 -6.91 -0.60 11.79
C GLY A 247 -7.66 -1.66 12.58
N ASN A 248 -8.94 -1.88 12.31
CA ASN A 248 -9.77 -2.80 13.09
C ASN A 248 -9.61 -4.24 12.61
N LEU A 249 -9.55 -5.16 13.58
CA LEU A 249 -9.65 -6.60 13.37
C LEU A 249 -10.31 -7.22 14.60
N ALA A 250 -10.92 -8.39 14.41
CA ALA A 250 -11.61 -9.07 15.48
C ALA A 250 -11.51 -10.58 15.34
N PHE A 251 -11.60 -11.26 16.48
CA PHE A 251 -11.65 -12.72 16.56
C PHE A 251 -12.93 -13.14 17.28
N THR A 252 -13.54 -14.23 16.83
CA THR A 252 -14.76 -14.77 17.40
C THR A 252 -14.72 -16.30 17.47
N THR A 253 -15.79 -16.90 18.01
CA THR A 253 -15.95 -18.34 18.18
C THR A 253 -14.90 -18.99 19.08
N LEU A 254 -14.39 -18.22 20.05
CA LEU A 254 -13.50 -18.74 21.06
C LEU A 254 -14.31 -19.46 22.15
N THR A 255 -13.74 -20.55 22.64
CA THR A 255 -14.21 -21.23 23.83
C THR A 255 -13.35 -20.81 25.03
N GLU A 256 -13.78 -21.21 26.24
CA GLU A 256 -12.99 -20.97 27.46
C GLU A 256 -11.59 -21.54 27.31
N GLY A 257 -10.59 -20.79 27.72
CA GLY A 257 -9.18 -21.20 27.63
C GLY A 257 -8.22 -20.04 27.49
N THR A 258 -6.98 -20.39 27.22
CA THR A 258 -5.89 -19.44 27.00
C THR A 258 -5.41 -19.51 25.55
N TYR A 259 -5.12 -18.34 25.01
CA TYR A 259 -4.70 -18.18 23.61
C TYR A 259 -3.54 -17.20 23.55
N THR A 260 -2.80 -17.22 22.45
CA THR A 260 -1.75 -16.23 22.16
C THR A 260 -2.10 -15.48 20.88
N LEU A 261 -2.06 -14.17 20.95
CA LEU A 261 -2.24 -13.29 19.79
C LEU A 261 -0.87 -12.75 19.38
N LYS A 262 -0.49 -12.95 18.11
CA LYS A 262 0.82 -12.59 17.60
C LYS A 262 0.71 -11.99 16.21
N GLU A 263 1.37 -10.83 15.99
CA GLU A 263 1.50 -10.24 14.67
C GLU A 263 2.48 -11.04 13.83
N THR A 264 2.07 -11.41 12.61
CA THR A 264 2.88 -12.17 11.64
C THR A 264 3.33 -11.32 10.47
N LYS A 265 2.63 -10.21 10.21
CA LYS A 265 2.98 -9.24 9.19
C LYS A 265 2.65 -7.84 9.68
N ALA A 266 3.64 -6.97 9.64
CA ALA A 266 3.43 -5.56 9.98
C ALA A 266 2.66 -4.82 8.88
N PRO A 267 1.96 -3.73 9.21
CA PRO A 267 1.49 -2.79 8.21
C PRO A 267 2.65 -2.26 7.36
N THR A 268 2.38 -1.89 6.13
CA THR A 268 3.38 -1.31 5.23
C THR A 268 4.07 -0.12 5.88
N ASN A 269 5.41 -0.07 5.83
CA ASN A 269 6.27 0.96 6.43
C ASN A 269 6.32 0.94 7.96
N TYR A 270 5.93 -0.16 8.57
CA TYR A 270 6.03 -0.36 10.01
C TYR A 270 6.89 -1.57 10.34
N LYS A 271 7.53 -1.54 11.51
CA LYS A 271 8.31 -2.65 12.02
C LYS A 271 7.38 -3.72 12.58
N LEU A 272 7.72 -4.99 12.36
CA LEU A 272 7.00 -6.10 12.95
C LEU A 272 7.06 -6.01 14.48
N ASP A 273 5.90 -6.11 15.13
CA ASP A 273 5.81 -6.24 16.58
C ASP A 273 5.77 -7.73 16.93
N GLU A 274 6.85 -8.25 17.50
CA GLU A 274 6.98 -9.67 17.85
C GLU A 274 6.38 -10.01 19.21
N THR A 275 5.74 -9.08 19.88
CA THR A 275 5.10 -9.29 21.18
C THR A 275 4.04 -10.37 21.09
N GLU A 276 4.10 -11.33 22.00
CA GLU A 276 3.07 -12.34 22.20
C GLU A 276 2.08 -11.85 23.26
N HIS A 277 0.83 -11.65 22.85
CA HIS A 277 -0.22 -11.18 23.75
C HIS A 277 -0.99 -12.37 24.32
N ALA A 278 -1.11 -12.43 25.65
CA ALA A 278 -1.88 -13.47 26.34
C ALA A 278 -3.37 -13.14 26.31
N VAL A 279 -4.17 -13.99 25.69
CA VAL A 279 -5.63 -13.89 25.64
C VAL A 279 -6.24 -14.96 26.53
N VAL A 280 -7.07 -14.55 27.48
CA VAL A 280 -7.77 -15.47 28.38
C VAL A 280 -9.27 -15.29 28.23
N VAL A 281 -9.97 -16.39 27.97
CA VAL A 281 -11.43 -16.44 27.83
C VAL A 281 -12.02 -17.26 28.97
N THR A 282 -12.93 -16.66 29.73
CA THR A 282 -13.72 -17.33 30.74
C THR A 282 -15.22 -17.15 30.44
N TYR A 283 -16.04 -18.09 30.93
CA TYR A 283 -17.48 -18.06 30.71
C TYR A 283 -18.19 -18.02 32.06
N ASP A 284 -19.10 -17.06 32.19
CA ASP A 284 -20.01 -16.96 33.35
C ASP A 284 -21.36 -17.60 32.96
N ALA A 285 -21.60 -18.82 33.49
CA ALA A 285 -22.82 -19.57 33.18
C ALA A 285 -24.08 -18.92 33.74
N ASP A 286 -24.00 -18.20 34.86
CA ASP A 286 -25.17 -17.57 35.49
C ASP A 286 -25.66 -16.37 34.69
N GLN A 287 -24.72 -15.55 34.15
CA GLN A 287 -25.03 -14.39 33.34
C GLN A 287 -25.05 -14.69 31.83
N GLN A 288 -24.59 -15.87 31.43
CA GLN A 288 -24.43 -16.27 30.01
C GLN A 288 -23.62 -15.27 29.21
N ILE A 289 -22.47 -14.87 29.75
CA ILE A 289 -21.52 -13.96 29.09
C ILE A 289 -20.11 -14.54 29.13
N TYR A 290 -19.29 -14.09 28.17
CA TYR A 290 -17.87 -14.35 28.15
C TYR A 290 -17.10 -13.14 28.71
N HIS A 291 -16.02 -13.43 29.42
CA HIS A 291 -15.02 -12.43 29.80
C HIS A 291 -13.75 -12.73 29.05
N VAL A 292 -13.22 -11.74 28.34
CA VAL A 292 -11.98 -11.83 27.59
C VAL A 292 -10.99 -10.82 28.15
N THR A 293 -9.77 -11.26 28.43
CA THR A 293 -8.68 -10.36 28.78
C THR A 293 -7.54 -10.51 27.78
N ILE A 294 -6.84 -9.41 27.49
CA ILE A 294 -5.59 -9.41 26.72
C ILE A 294 -4.53 -8.79 27.62
N ASP A 295 -3.44 -9.54 27.88
CA ASP A 295 -2.35 -9.14 28.77
C ASP A 295 -2.86 -8.74 30.18
N GLY A 296 -3.91 -9.45 30.65
CA GLY A 296 -4.52 -9.21 31.95
C GLY A 296 -5.52 -8.07 32.03
N GLU A 297 -5.71 -7.33 30.96
CA GLU A 297 -6.70 -6.24 30.88
C GLU A 297 -7.99 -6.72 30.22
N ALA A 298 -9.14 -6.31 30.76
CA ALA A 298 -10.44 -6.58 30.15
C ALA A 298 -10.49 -5.98 28.75
N VAL A 299 -10.87 -6.80 27.78
CA VAL A 299 -11.01 -6.35 26.40
C VAL A 299 -12.31 -5.59 26.26
N GLY A 300 -12.23 -4.40 25.66
CA GLY A 300 -13.39 -3.60 25.37
C GLY A 300 -14.28 -4.19 24.28
N SER A 301 -15.45 -3.61 24.16
CA SER A 301 -16.38 -3.87 23.07
C SER A 301 -15.80 -3.39 21.73
N LYS A 302 -16.54 -3.57 20.66
CA LYS A 302 -16.22 -3.03 19.34
C LYS A 302 -15.93 -1.52 19.37
N ALA A 303 -16.63 -0.76 20.23
CA ALA A 303 -16.41 0.67 20.40
C ALA A 303 -15.15 1.02 21.21
N SER A 304 -14.62 0.07 21.98
CA SER A 304 -13.42 0.26 22.80
C SER A 304 -12.45 -0.91 22.60
N PRO A 305 -11.88 -1.07 21.40
CA PRO A 305 -11.00 -2.17 21.07
C PRO A 305 -9.68 -2.07 21.83
N LYS A 306 -8.98 -3.19 21.98
CA LYS A 306 -7.61 -3.21 22.48
C LYS A 306 -6.70 -2.54 21.45
N LEU A 307 -6.01 -1.49 21.88
CA LEU A 307 -5.03 -0.81 21.03
C LEU A 307 -3.70 -1.58 21.06
N ILE A 308 -3.21 -1.95 19.88
CA ILE A 308 -1.89 -2.56 19.69
C ILE A 308 -1.13 -1.72 18.68
N THR A 309 0.10 -1.33 19.03
CA THR A 309 0.88 -0.35 18.26
C THR A 309 1.91 -1.00 17.36
N ASN A 310 2.25 -0.30 16.26
CA ASN A 310 3.47 -0.56 15.49
C ASN A 310 4.30 0.71 15.41
N GLU A 311 5.61 0.53 15.36
CA GLU A 311 6.58 1.60 15.18
C GLU A 311 6.85 1.83 13.70
N ASN A 312 6.86 3.10 13.28
CA ASN A 312 7.14 3.49 11.90
C ASN A 312 8.57 3.08 11.50
N ASP A 313 8.72 2.51 10.30
CA ASP A 313 10.00 2.03 9.75
C ASP A 313 10.51 2.90 8.58
N ILE A 314 9.88 4.02 8.31
CA ILE A 314 10.37 4.95 7.29
C ILE A 314 11.59 5.67 7.85
N GLN A 315 12.71 5.61 7.10
CA GLN A 315 13.89 6.40 7.37
C GLN A 315 13.80 7.71 6.58
N TYR A 316 14.24 8.80 7.20
CA TYR A 316 14.29 10.09 6.53
C TYR A 316 15.73 10.42 6.15
N LEU A 317 15.92 10.78 4.90
CA LEU A 317 17.21 10.99 4.28
C LEU A 317 17.53 12.48 4.19
N ASN A 318 18.81 12.81 4.30
CA ASN A 318 19.36 14.11 3.95
C ASN A 318 20.31 13.89 2.77
N LEU A 319 19.97 14.43 1.61
CA LEU A 319 20.70 14.22 0.37
C LEU A 319 21.39 15.50 -0.05
N GLU A 320 22.70 15.44 -0.25
CA GLU A 320 23.53 16.58 -0.65
C GLU A 320 23.81 16.52 -2.16
N ALA A 321 23.54 17.61 -2.86
CA ALA A 321 23.88 17.78 -4.25
C ALA A 321 24.89 18.92 -4.42
N THR A 322 25.91 18.68 -5.24
CA THR A 322 27.02 19.62 -5.46
C THR A 322 27.16 19.90 -6.95
N LYS A 323 27.35 21.18 -7.29
CA LYS A 323 27.82 21.60 -8.60
C LYS A 323 29.35 21.73 -8.55
N VAL A 324 30.01 21.03 -9.43
CA VAL A 324 31.45 21.15 -9.64
C VAL A 324 31.69 21.90 -10.95
N TRP A 325 32.65 22.82 -10.94
CA TRP A 325 33.05 23.57 -12.11
C TRP A 325 34.42 23.12 -12.58
N ASP A 326 34.49 22.62 -13.84
CA ASP A 326 35.72 22.28 -14.53
C ASP A 326 35.97 23.30 -15.64
N ASP A 327 36.48 24.47 -15.25
CA ASP A 327 36.62 25.64 -16.11
C ASP A 327 37.92 26.43 -15.82
N GLN A 328 38.96 25.71 -15.32
CA GLN A 328 40.24 26.32 -14.95
C GLN A 328 40.06 27.51 -13.99
N ASP A 329 39.25 27.27 -12.91
CA ASP A 329 38.99 28.24 -11.86
C ASP A 329 38.38 29.54 -12.41
N ASN A 330 37.42 29.38 -13.35
CA ASN A 330 36.71 30.49 -13.97
C ASN A 330 37.62 31.52 -14.63
N VAL A 331 38.67 31.04 -15.29
CA VAL A 331 39.67 31.92 -15.90
C VAL A 331 39.08 32.88 -16.93
N GLU A 332 38.01 32.48 -17.61
CA GLU A 332 37.35 33.31 -18.62
C GLU A 332 36.28 34.25 -18.01
N GLY A 333 35.92 34.06 -16.75
CA GLY A 333 34.87 34.83 -16.10
C GLY A 333 33.47 34.56 -16.64
N LEU A 334 33.27 33.40 -17.31
CA LEU A 334 31.97 33.04 -17.93
C LEU A 334 31.05 32.28 -16.98
N ARG A 335 31.57 31.84 -15.82
CA ARG A 335 30.76 31.14 -14.83
C ARG A 335 29.64 32.03 -14.33
N PRO A 336 28.37 31.58 -14.36
CA PRO A 336 27.26 32.37 -13.88
C PRO A 336 27.32 32.53 -12.35
N GLU A 337 26.63 33.54 -11.82
CA GLU A 337 26.56 33.77 -10.37
C GLU A 337 25.78 32.66 -9.66
N SER A 338 24.79 32.07 -10.33
CA SER A 338 23.97 31.00 -9.79
C SER A 338 23.49 30.05 -10.87
N ILE A 339 23.19 28.82 -10.45
CA ILE A 339 22.47 27.81 -11.23
C ILE A 339 21.37 27.24 -10.36
N GLU A 340 20.47 26.46 -10.93
CA GLU A 340 19.40 25.82 -10.19
C GLU A 340 19.46 24.29 -10.35
N PHE A 341 19.27 23.59 -9.23
CA PHE A 341 19.05 22.15 -9.22
C PHE A 341 17.58 21.84 -8.94
N GLN A 342 17.04 20.84 -9.63
CA GLN A 342 15.74 20.27 -9.39
C GLN A 342 15.90 18.86 -8.82
N LEU A 343 15.28 18.61 -7.66
CA LEU A 343 15.16 17.26 -7.11
C LEU A 343 14.08 16.48 -7.86
N TYR A 344 14.35 15.21 -8.13
CA TYR A 344 13.41 14.26 -8.72
C TYR A 344 13.21 13.07 -7.79
N LYS A 345 11.95 12.66 -7.72
CA LYS A 345 11.48 11.52 -6.94
C LYS A 345 10.86 10.53 -7.90
N ASN A 346 11.50 9.36 -8.07
CA ASN A 346 11.06 8.35 -9.04
C ASN A 346 10.83 8.93 -10.46
N GLY A 347 11.70 9.83 -10.89
CA GLY A 347 11.63 10.45 -12.20
C GLY A 347 10.65 11.63 -12.33
N THR A 348 9.99 12.04 -11.26
CA THR A 348 9.08 13.18 -11.23
C THR A 348 9.67 14.30 -10.39
N ALA A 349 9.56 15.55 -10.87
CA ALA A 349 10.05 16.71 -10.13
C ALA A 349 9.39 16.81 -8.75
N GLU A 350 10.21 17.01 -7.72
CA GLU A 350 9.79 17.14 -6.34
C GLU A 350 10.20 18.50 -5.79
N GLY A 351 9.23 19.28 -5.37
CA GLY A 351 9.46 20.62 -4.84
C GLY A 351 9.85 21.62 -5.92
N LYS A 352 10.33 22.78 -5.47
CA LYS A 352 10.80 23.87 -6.34
C LYS A 352 12.29 23.72 -6.62
N PRO A 353 12.78 24.25 -7.76
CA PRO A 353 14.20 24.34 -8.01
C PRO A 353 14.93 25.14 -6.91
N VAL A 354 16.14 24.75 -6.60
CA VAL A 354 16.98 25.37 -5.58
C VAL A 354 18.18 26.02 -6.25
N ALA A 355 18.46 27.28 -5.89
CA ALA A 355 19.59 28.02 -6.41
C ALA A 355 20.89 27.63 -5.69
N LEU A 356 21.95 27.39 -6.48
CA LEU A 356 23.32 27.19 -5.99
C LEU A 356 24.21 28.32 -6.47
N SER A 357 25.08 28.78 -5.59
CA SER A 357 26.04 29.87 -5.87
C SER A 357 27.30 29.70 -5.02
N ALA A 358 28.26 30.57 -5.21
CA ALA A 358 29.45 30.60 -4.37
C ALA A 358 29.09 30.82 -2.90
N GLY A 359 27.99 31.54 -2.62
CA GLY A 359 27.53 31.85 -1.26
C GLY A 359 27.14 30.59 -0.45
N ASN A 360 26.71 29.52 -1.10
CA ASN A 360 26.44 28.23 -0.46
C ASN A 360 27.42 27.12 -0.86
N ASN A 361 28.61 27.51 -1.36
CA ASN A 361 29.65 26.60 -1.83
C ASN A 361 29.17 25.65 -2.93
N TRP A 362 28.23 26.07 -3.76
CA TRP A 362 27.67 25.29 -4.84
C TRP A 362 27.07 23.97 -4.38
N LYS A 363 26.47 23.97 -3.17
CA LYS A 363 25.85 22.82 -2.53
C LYS A 363 24.44 23.10 -2.08
N VAL A 364 23.62 22.04 -2.07
CA VAL A 364 22.29 22.04 -1.49
C VAL A 364 22.07 20.73 -0.76
N THR A 365 21.40 20.78 0.40
CA THR A 365 20.95 19.60 1.11
C THR A 365 19.43 19.58 1.07
N PHE A 366 18.89 18.47 0.51
CA PHE A 366 17.47 18.16 0.55
C PHE A 366 17.23 17.34 1.81
N SER A 367 16.44 17.86 2.76
CA SER A 367 16.26 17.27 4.09
C SER A 367 14.91 16.61 4.24
N ASN A 368 14.82 15.66 5.19
CA ASN A 368 13.58 14.97 5.55
C ASN A 368 12.87 14.28 4.39
N LEU A 369 13.63 13.60 3.56
CA LEU A 369 13.09 12.84 2.44
C LEU A 369 12.83 11.40 2.87
N PRO A 370 11.61 10.89 2.76
CA PRO A 370 11.34 9.50 3.10
C PRO A 370 12.08 8.55 2.14
N ASP A 371 12.57 7.43 2.68
CA ASP A 371 13.25 6.42 1.87
C ASP A 371 12.28 5.49 1.14
N LYS A 372 11.02 5.44 1.57
CA LYS A 372 9.97 4.59 1.02
C LYS A 372 8.70 5.38 0.75
N ASP A 373 7.96 4.95 -0.28
CA ASP A 373 6.63 5.47 -0.58
C ASP A 373 5.55 4.83 0.29
N SER A 374 4.30 5.24 0.10
CA SER A 374 3.15 4.71 0.85
C SER A 374 2.89 3.21 0.62
N ASN A 375 3.45 2.62 -0.42
CA ASN A 375 3.34 1.19 -0.73
C ASN A 375 4.54 0.37 -0.21
N GLY A 376 5.48 1.00 0.49
CA GLY A 376 6.67 0.35 1.03
C GLY A 376 7.80 0.17 0.03
N ASN A 377 7.71 0.76 -1.15
CA ASN A 377 8.76 0.70 -2.15
C ASN A 377 9.82 1.76 -1.90
N LEU A 378 11.09 1.40 -2.08
CA LEU A 378 12.19 2.35 -2.00
C LEU A 378 12.01 3.44 -3.06
N ILE A 379 12.24 4.69 -2.66
CA ILE A 379 12.19 5.84 -3.54
C ILE A 379 13.57 6.08 -4.14
N SER A 380 13.62 6.26 -5.46
CA SER A 380 14.83 6.68 -6.16
C SER A 380 14.84 8.20 -6.28
N TYR A 381 15.82 8.83 -5.64
CA TYR A 381 16.04 10.27 -5.74
C TYR A 381 17.17 10.58 -6.69
N SER A 382 17.01 11.64 -7.47
CA SER A 382 18.00 12.14 -8.40
C SER A 382 17.91 13.66 -8.49
N VAL A 383 18.92 14.26 -9.12
CA VAL A 383 18.98 15.70 -9.31
C VAL A 383 19.37 16.01 -10.75
N LYS A 384 18.77 17.07 -11.29
CA LYS A 384 19.11 17.64 -12.60
C LYS A 384 19.39 19.11 -12.46
N GLU A 385 20.32 19.61 -13.27
CA GLU A 385 20.46 21.03 -13.47
C GLU A 385 19.30 21.54 -14.35
N VAL A 386 18.61 22.56 -13.90
CA VAL A 386 17.40 23.07 -14.60
C VAL A 386 17.76 23.59 -15.97
N LYS A 387 18.84 24.37 -16.05
CA LYS A 387 19.37 24.93 -17.31
C LYS A 387 20.87 24.98 -17.22
N VAL A 388 21.53 24.23 -18.12
CA VAL A 388 22.98 24.32 -18.26
C VAL A 388 23.33 25.70 -18.77
N PRO A 389 24.24 26.45 -18.10
CA PRO A 389 24.59 27.80 -18.52
C PRO A 389 25.24 27.81 -19.91
N ALA A 390 25.07 28.92 -20.63
CA ALA A 390 25.75 29.15 -21.90
C ALA A 390 27.26 28.96 -21.72
N TYR A 391 27.91 28.46 -22.76
CA TYR A 391 29.35 28.15 -22.83
C TYR A 391 29.80 26.93 -22.06
N TYR A 392 28.92 26.27 -21.32
CA TYR A 392 29.23 25.07 -20.52
C TYR A 392 28.50 23.84 -21.04
N THR A 393 29.06 22.67 -20.76
CA THR A 393 28.43 21.38 -20.91
C THR A 393 28.39 20.67 -19.56
N VAL A 394 27.32 19.93 -19.28
CA VAL A 394 27.21 19.12 -18.06
C VAL A 394 27.67 17.69 -18.37
N ASP A 395 28.34 17.05 -17.39
CA ASP A 395 28.86 15.69 -17.53
C ASP A 395 27.76 14.62 -17.67
N LYS A 396 26.61 14.86 -17.07
CA LYS A 396 25.43 14.00 -17.16
C LYS A 396 24.16 14.83 -16.97
N GLU A 397 23.08 14.40 -17.61
CA GLU A 397 21.78 15.07 -17.53
C GLU A 397 21.18 14.91 -16.14
N GLU A 398 21.33 13.74 -15.52
CA GLU A 398 20.75 13.37 -14.24
C GLU A 398 21.78 12.64 -13.39
N ALA A 399 21.88 13.02 -12.12
CA ALA A 399 22.73 12.37 -11.15
C ALA A 399 21.91 11.69 -10.06
N GLU A 400 22.11 10.40 -9.86
CA GLU A 400 21.57 9.68 -8.72
C GLU A 400 22.38 9.95 -7.47
N PHE A 401 21.73 9.89 -6.31
CA PHE A 401 22.43 10.00 -5.03
C PHE A 401 23.04 8.66 -4.64
N VAL A 402 24.33 8.65 -4.36
CA VAL A 402 25.08 7.50 -3.86
C VAL A 402 25.67 7.89 -2.50
N ASP A 403 25.40 7.10 -1.48
CA ASP A 403 25.79 7.40 -0.09
C ASP A 403 25.36 8.81 0.35
N GLY A 404 24.17 9.22 -0.07
CA GLY A 404 23.59 10.50 0.28
C GLY A 404 24.12 11.69 -0.50
N LYS A 405 24.91 11.48 -1.55
CA LYS A 405 25.58 12.54 -2.33
C LYS A 405 25.38 12.37 -3.83
N ALA A 406 25.22 13.49 -4.51
CA ALA A 406 25.20 13.58 -5.97
C ALA A 406 26.05 14.77 -6.43
N THR A 407 26.70 14.61 -7.57
CA THR A 407 27.54 15.67 -8.16
C THR A 407 27.22 15.80 -9.65
N LEU A 408 27.03 17.03 -10.09
CA LEU A 408 26.96 17.39 -11.50
C LEU A 408 28.10 18.36 -11.81
N THR A 409 28.88 18.05 -12.85
CA THR A 409 30.06 18.84 -13.24
C THR A 409 29.74 19.61 -14.52
N ASN A 410 29.91 20.94 -14.45
CA ASN A 410 29.86 21.80 -15.64
C ASN A 410 31.27 22.03 -16.14
N LYS A 411 31.50 21.74 -17.41
CA LYS A 411 32.79 21.82 -18.05
C LYS A 411 32.84 22.92 -19.09
N ARG A 412 33.89 23.69 -19.08
CA ARG A 412 34.26 24.65 -20.10
C ARG A 412 35.78 24.55 -20.34
N THR A 413 36.19 24.22 -21.57
CA THR A 413 37.56 24.36 -21.97
C THR A 413 37.72 25.81 -22.45
N PRO A 414 38.63 26.62 -21.84
CA PRO A 414 38.83 27.99 -22.24
C PRO A 414 39.19 28.09 -23.71
N GLU A 415 38.61 29.02 -24.41
CA GLU A 415 38.79 29.23 -25.84
C GLU A 415 40.04 30.08 -26.05
N THR A 416 40.80 29.72 -27.04
CA THR A 416 42.00 30.47 -27.47
C THR A 416 41.84 30.93 -28.91
N THR A 417 42.57 31.97 -29.22
CA THR A 417 42.65 32.56 -30.57
C THR A 417 44.06 32.95 -30.90
N GLU A 418 44.25 33.51 -32.08
CA GLU A 418 45.51 34.06 -32.52
C GLU A 418 45.31 35.40 -33.24
N VAL A 419 46.34 36.22 -33.21
CA VAL A 419 46.37 37.50 -33.91
C VAL A 419 47.59 37.54 -34.81
N THR A 420 47.38 37.72 -36.11
CA THR A 420 48.47 37.86 -37.07
C THR A 420 48.64 39.34 -37.41
N VAL A 421 49.84 39.85 -37.16
CA VAL A 421 50.24 41.21 -37.58
C VAL A 421 50.83 41.12 -38.95
N LYS A 422 50.30 41.93 -39.87
CA LYS A 422 50.83 42.11 -41.19
C LYS A 422 51.57 43.45 -41.22
N LYS A 423 52.87 43.39 -41.55
CA LYS A 423 53.69 44.59 -41.72
C LYS A 423 53.89 44.84 -43.21
N VAL A 424 53.56 46.04 -43.66
CA VAL A 424 53.74 46.48 -45.05
C VAL A 424 54.72 47.65 -45.08
N TRP A 425 55.70 47.54 -45.97
CA TRP A 425 56.65 48.61 -46.23
C TRP A 425 56.25 49.32 -47.53
N ASP A 426 55.95 50.65 -47.42
CA ASP A 426 55.70 51.53 -48.54
C ASP A 426 56.88 52.52 -48.66
N ASP A 427 57.97 52.04 -49.23
CA ASP A 427 59.27 52.75 -49.24
C ASP A 427 60.03 52.58 -50.59
N ALA A 428 59.29 52.44 -51.65
CA ALA A 428 59.86 52.23 -52.97
C ALA A 428 60.85 51.06 -52.98
N LYS A 429 60.44 49.92 -52.38
CA LYS A 429 61.26 48.66 -52.30
C LYS A 429 62.59 48.89 -51.57
N ASN A 430 62.57 49.70 -50.51
CA ASN A 430 63.78 50.05 -49.75
C ASN A 430 64.86 50.70 -50.58
N GLN A 431 64.48 51.51 -51.51
CA GLN A 431 65.41 52.15 -52.42
C GLN A 431 66.53 52.92 -51.68
N ASP A 432 66.17 53.63 -50.62
CA ASP A 432 67.18 54.41 -49.85
C ASP A 432 67.91 53.61 -48.79
N GLY A 433 67.64 52.31 -48.62
CA GLY A 433 68.27 51.43 -47.68
C GLY A 433 68.05 51.78 -46.22
N LEU A 434 67.04 52.49 -45.90
CA LEU A 434 66.74 52.92 -44.52
C LEU A 434 65.83 51.98 -43.74
N ARG A 435 65.28 50.98 -44.41
CA ARG A 435 64.45 49.94 -43.79
C ARG A 435 65.25 49.19 -42.74
N PRO A 436 64.81 49.15 -41.47
CA PRO A 436 65.53 48.36 -40.47
C PRO A 436 65.38 46.85 -40.73
N THR A 437 66.31 46.08 -40.15
CA THR A 437 66.28 44.62 -40.24
C THR A 437 65.23 43.99 -39.33
N THR A 438 64.81 44.71 -38.27
CA THR A 438 63.79 44.28 -37.30
C THR A 438 62.92 45.44 -36.88
N ILE A 439 61.70 45.13 -36.48
CA ILE A 439 60.79 46.05 -35.83
C ILE A 439 60.31 45.42 -34.55
N THR A 440 59.78 46.23 -33.64
CA THR A 440 59.18 45.78 -32.40
C THR A 440 57.69 46.07 -32.46
N VAL A 441 56.88 45.01 -32.30
CA VAL A 441 55.42 45.06 -32.30
C VAL A 441 54.91 44.66 -30.92
N HIS A 442 53.91 45.38 -30.46
CA HIS A 442 53.22 45.08 -29.20
C HIS A 442 51.79 44.61 -29.49
N LEU A 443 51.39 43.53 -28.78
CA LEU A 443 50.00 43.12 -28.76
C LEU A 443 49.36 43.73 -27.50
N LEU A 444 48.19 44.37 -27.69
CA LEU A 444 47.40 44.92 -26.62
C LEU A 444 46.09 44.13 -26.49
N ALA A 445 45.75 43.78 -25.22
CA ALA A 445 44.45 43.21 -24.91
C ALA A 445 43.66 44.31 -24.15
N ASN A 446 42.51 44.72 -24.68
CA ASN A 446 41.70 45.81 -24.13
C ASN A 446 42.52 47.06 -23.81
N GLY A 447 43.49 47.40 -24.68
CA GLY A 447 44.33 48.57 -24.49
C GLY A 447 45.59 48.40 -23.64
N GLU A 448 45.82 47.28 -23.03
CA GLU A 448 46.99 46.98 -22.23
C GLU A 448 47.97 46.06 -22.97
N LYS A 449 49.26 46.39 -22.96
CA LYS A 449 50.29 45.56 -23.55
C LYS A 449 50.40 44.22 -22.82
N VAL A 450 50.27 43.11 -23.60
CA VAL A 450 50.32 41.74 -23.07
C VAL A 450 51.49 40.94 -23.65
N GLN A 451 51.89 41.25 -24.87
CA GLN A 451 53.02 40.60 -25.51
C GLN A 451 53.78 41.59 -26.38
N THR A 452 55.07 41.31 -26.58
CA THR A 452 55.98 42.06 -27.46
C THR A 452 56.72 41.07 -28.32
N ALA A 453 56.89 41.39 -29.60
CA ALA A 453 57.63 40.56 -30.52
C ALA A 453 58.59 41.41 -31.34
N THR A 454 59.77 40.86 -31.58
CA THR A 454 60.72 41.36 -32.56
C THR A 454 60.42 40.69 -33.90
N VAL A 455 60.08 41.46 -34.89
CA VAL A 455 59.64 40.93 -36.19
C VAL A 455 60.68 41.30 -37.28
N SER A 456 61.02 40.32 -38.08
CA SER A 456 61.86 40.48 -39.23
C SER A 456 61.23 39.77 -40.44
N GLY A 457 61.74 40.06 -41.63
CA GLY A 457 61.22 39.43 -42.82
C GLY A 457 61.97 39.85 -44.06
N GLU A 458 61.54 39.32 -45.19
CA GLU A 458 62.12 39.68 -46.49
C GLU A 458 61.03 40.27 -47.39
N GLY A 459 61.39 41.15 -48.26
CA GLY A 459 60.36 41.79 -49.13
C GLY A 459 59.55 42.86 -48.42
N GLU A 460 58.44 43.27 -49.03
CA GLU A 460 57.63 44.40 -48.61
C GLU A 460 56.58 44.06 -47.62
N THR A 461 56.35 42.76 -47.39
CA THR A 461 55.33 42.29 -46.43
C THR A 461 55.99 41.31 -45.45
N TRP A 462 55.93 41.67 -44.16
CA TRP A 462 56.34 40.78 -43.06
C TRP A 462 55.12 40.39 -42.28
N SER A 463 55.20 39.29 -41.51
CA SER A 463 54.12 38.88 -40.65
C SER A 463 54.65 38.27 -39.36
N HIS A 464 53.83 38.35 -38.31
CA HIS A 464 54.02 37.68 -37.04
C HIS A 464 52.67 37.27 -36.46
N THR A 465 52.60 36.04 -35.94
CA THR A 465 51.39 35.53 -35.32
C THR A 465 51.59 35.34 -33.81
N PHE A 466 50.80 36.03 -33.02
CA PHE A 466 50.65 35.79 -31.60
C PHE A 466 49.65 34.65 -31.40
N THR A 467 50.05 33.55 -30.73
CA THR A 467 49.27 32.34 -30.59
C THR A 467 48.83 32.11 -29.15
N ASN A 468 47.85 31.20 -28.95
CA ASN A 468 47.36 30.81 -27.64
C ASN A 468 46.86 32.00 -26.80
N LEU A 469 46.14 32.89 -27.45
CA LEU A 469 45.59 34.08 -26.79
C LEU A 469 44.19 33.76 -26.20
N PRO A 470 43.93 34.15 -24.97
CA PRO A 470 42.56 34.01 -24.43
C PRO A 470 41.57 34.82 -25.25
N VAL A 471 40.35 34.24 -25.44
CA VAL A 471 39.25 34.92 -26.14
C VAL A 471 38.45 35.78 -25.19
N TYR A 472 38.25 35.28 -23.96
CA TYR A 472 37.42 35.93 -22.96
C TYR A 472 38.19 36.37 -21.71
N LYS A 473 37.81 37.49 -21.15
CA LYS A 473 38.25 37.96 -19.84
C LYS A 473 37.07 38.65 -19.15
N ASN A 474 36.84 38.34 -17.86
CA ASN A 474 35.71 38.89 -17.09
C ASN A 474 34.36 38.73 -17.80
N GLY A 475 34.16 37.61 -18.49
CA GLY A 475 32.90 37.28 -19.17
C GLY A 475 32.68 37.97 -20.51
N GLN A 476 33.65 38.75 -20.98
CA GLN A 476 33.56 39.48 -22.25
C GLN A 476 34.71 39.14 -23.20
N LYS A 477 34.45 39.22 -24.49
CA LYS A 477 35.45 39.01 -25.50
C LYS A 477 36.52 40.11 -25.42
N ILE A 478 37.79 39.69 -25.44
CA ILE A 478 38.95 40.60 -25.45
C ILE A 478 39.04 41.23 -26.83
N ILE A 479 39.26 42.55 -26.87
CA ILE A 479 39.59 43.29 -28.07
C ILE A 479 41.10 43.39 -28.17
N TYR A 480 41.67 42.69 -29.14
CA TYR A 480 43.10 42.75 -29.43
C TYR A 480 43.42 43.82 -30.41
N THR A 481 44.45 44.61 -30.11
CA THR A 481 45.02 45.61 -31.01
C THR A 481 46.54 45.49 -31.02
N VAL A 482 47.14 46.11 -32.01
CA VAL A 482 48.59 46.06 -32.18
C VAL A 482 49.15 47.48 -32.29
N THR A 483 50.38 47.66 -31.78
CA THR A 483 51.16 48.91 -31.95
C THR A 483 52.58 48.53 -32.35
N GLU A 484 53.28 49.51 -32.89
CA GLU A 484 54.67 49.36 -33.31
C GLU A 484 55.53 50.46 -32.60
N ASP A 485 56.73 50.10 -32.16
CA ASP A 485 57.65 51.11 -31.73
C ASP A 485 58.10 51.97 -32.92
N THR A 486 58.29 53.26 -32.68
CA THR A 486 58.65 54.20 -33.71
C THR A 486 59.85 53.71 -34.52
N VAL A 487 59.67 53.71 -35.85
CA VAL A 487 60.75 53.39 -36.80
C VAL A 487 61.27 54.71 -37.38
N ALA A 488 62.58 54.93 -37.19
CA ALA A 488 63.21 56.16 -37.69
C ALA A 488 62.97 56.33 -39.21
N ASN A 489 62.65 57.55 -39.61
CA ASN A 489 62.41 57.98 -40.99
C ASN A 489 61.06 57.51 -41.58
N TYR A 490 60.27 56.73 -40.88
CA TYR A 490 59.01 56.22 -41.37
C TYR A 490 57.81 56.81 -40.61
N THR A 491 56.72 56.88 -41.29
CA THR A 491 55.42 57.21 -40.69
C THR A 491 54.58 55.95 -40.69
N ALA A 492 54.11 55.53 -39.52
CA ALA A 492 53.29 54.33 -39.36
C ALA A 492 51.81 54.67 -39.43
N THR A 493 51.05 53.88 -40.14
CA THR A 493 49.57 53.81 -40.05
C THR A 493 49.15 52.40 -39.69
N ILE A 494 48.13 52.29 -38.84
CA ILE A 494 47.62 51.03 -38.38
C ILE A 494 46.16 50.92 -38.80
N ASP A 495 45.81 49.89 -39.59
CA ASP A 495 44.46 49.52 -39.96
C ASP A 495 44.19 48.07 -39.51
N GLY A 496 43.39 47.91 -38.44
CA GLY A 496 43.21 46.58 -37.80
C GLY A 496 44.54 46.04 -37.30
N THR A 497 45.02 44.96 -37.85
CA THR A 497 46.30 44.33 -37.49
C THR A 497 47.34 44.51 -38.61
N THR A 498 47.10 45.38 -39.57
CA THR A 498 48.02 45.75 -40.62
C THR A 498 48.70 47.07 -40.26
N ILE A 499 50.05 47.02 -40.19
CA ILE A 499 50.89 48.18 -39.91
C ILE A 499 51.60 48.53 -41.22
N THR A 500 51.35 49.72 -41.72
CA THR A 500 52.01 50.22 -42.93
C THR A 500 53.01 51.32 -42.54
N ASN A 501 54.29 51.12 -42.87
CA ASN A 501 55.32 52.10 -42.68
C ASN A 501 55.66 52.75 -44.04
N THR A 502 55.48 54.05 -44.10
CA THR A 502 55.68 54.83 -45.32
C THR A 502 56.89 55.71 -45.21
N TYR A 503 57.71 55.62 -46.22
CA TYR A 503 58.85 56.51 -46.41
C TYR A 503 58.88 56.93 -47.89
N LYS A 504 58.96 58.20 -48.14
CA LYS A 504 59.13 58.72 -49.48
C LYS A 504 60.63 58.99 -49.71
N PRO A 505 61.19 58.31 -50.70
CA PRO A 505 62.63 58.56 -51.03
C PRO A 505 62.91 60.05 -51.25
N GLY A 506 64.06 60.48 -50.77
CA GLY A 506 64.53 61.84 -50.96
C GLY A 506 64.87 62.10 -52.40
N LYS A 507 64.62 63.31 -52.79
CA LYS A 507 64.95 63.82 -54.11
C LYS A 507 65.94 64.95 -53.99
N THR A 508 66.86 64.98 -54.93
CA THR A 508 67.77 66.13 -55.10
C THR A 508 67.74 66.62 -56.57
N SER A 509 68.37 67.71 -56.79
CA SER A 509 68.51 68.24 -58.12
C SER A 509 69.96 68.53 -58.36
N LEU A 510 70.39 68.33 -59.58
CA LEU A 510 71.72 68.72 -60.11
C LEU A 510 71.52 69.71 -61.19
N THR A 511 72.14 70.88 -61.00
CA THR A 511 72.08 71.91 -62.03
C THR A 511 73.41 71.79 -62.82
N VAL A 512 73.23 71.56 -64.13
CA VAL A 512 74.34 71.54 -65.04
C VAL A 512 74.37 72.82 -65.81
N THR A 513 75.45 73.56 -65.73
CA THR A 513 75.61 74.77 -66.50
C THR A 513 76.50 74.51 -67.70
N LYS A 514 75.99 74.69 -68.87
CA LYS A 514 76.76 74.65 -70.13
C LYS A 514 77.26 76.01 -70.39
N LYS A 515 78.60 76.05 -70.53
CA LYS A 515 79.26 77.30 -70.95
C LYS A 515 79.84 77.13 -72.33
N TRP A 516 79.51 78.07 -73.13
CA TRP A 516 79.98 78.10 -74.51
C TRP A 516 81.23 79.00 -74.53
N ASP A 517 82.33 78.49 -75.12
CA ASP A 517 83.55 79.25 -75.43
C ASP A 517 83.72 79.21 -76.93
N ASP A 518 82.93 79.93 -77.66
CA ASP A 518 82.86 79.91 -79.10
C ASP A 518 82.82 81.32 -79.72
N ALA A 519 83.37 82.28 -79.04
CA ALA A 519 83.37 83.65 -79.54
C ALA A 519 81.97 84.21 -79.80
N GLU A 520 80.97 83.88 -78.88
CA GLU A 520 79.61 84.36 -78.98
C GLU A 520 78.88 83.90 -80.28
N ASN A 521 79.21 82.74 -80.82
CA ASN A 521 78.63 82.08 -81.97
C ASN A 521 78.69 82.96 -83.25
N GLN A 522 79.90 83.52 -83.53
CA GLN A 522 80.17 84.27 -84.70
C GLN A 522 80.20 83.41 -85.96
#